data_400f2097174c33237725b469ca5f73d0
#
_entry.id   400f2097174c33237725b469ca5f73d0
#
_cell.length_a   1.000
_cell.length_b   1.000
_cell.length_c   1.000
_cell.angle_alpha   90.00
_cell.angle_beta   90.00
_cell.angle_gamma   90.00
#
_symmetry.space_group_name_H-M   'P 1'
#
loop_
_entity.id
_entity.type
_entity.pdbx_description
1 polymer ?
#
loop_
_entity_poly.entity_id
_entity_poly.type
_entity_poly.pdbx_seq_one_letter_code
_entity_poly.pdbx_strand_id
1 'polypeptide(L)'
;MTNWVEIDRLAKLWVKEAGSRIKASMQEVLSIETKSNPNDLVTNIDKETERFFIEKIQTTFSDHHILGEEGQGEEVTSLDGIVWIIDPIDGTMNFVHQKRNFAISIGIFENGIGKIGLIYDVIHDELYHAVKGEGAYMNDTLLPPLKDVAIEKAIVGINPTWAIESPYFDAKPFARLVRDVRGTRTIGSAALELAYIASGRSDAYITLRLAPWDYAAGCVLLDEVGAVYSNIHGERLSFLEKNSIVAGNRSVCQKILQDYIKGSENKK
;
A
#
# COMPACT_ATOMS: atom_id res chain seq x y z
N MET A 1 22.63 14.86 11.32
CA MET A 1 21.72 14.83 10.15
C MET A 1 21.50 13.40 9.77
N THR A 2 20.27 13.01 9.54
CA THR A 2 19.90 11.67 9.11
C THR A 2 20.50 11.35 7.74
N ASN A 3 21.13 10.19 7.61
CA ASN A 3 21.73 9.77 6.34
C ASN A 3 20.69 8.98 5.50
N TRP A 4 19.83 9.69 4.77
CA TRP A 4 18.77 9.10 3.96
C TRP A 4 19.29 8.19 2.85
N VAL A 5 20.46 8.49 2.28
CA VAL A 5 21.10 7.66 1.24
C VAL A 5 21.46 6.27 1.81
N GLU A 6 21.99 6.22 3.02
CA GLU A 6 22.33 4.95 3.67
C GLU A 6 21.10 4.18 4.09
N ILE A 7 20.07 4.87 4.61
CA ILE A 7 18.78 4.22 4.97
C ILE A 7 18.13 3.60 3.74
N ASP A 8 18.05 4.33 2.61
CA ASP A 8 17.49 3.83 1.35
C ASP A 8 18.26 2.61 0.84
N ARG A 9 19.60 2.69 0.83
CA ARG A 9 20.47 1.59 0.40
C ARG A 9 20.24 0.32 1.22
N LEU A 10 20.20 0.46 2.55
CA LEU A 10 19.98 -0.67 3.45
C LEU A 10 18.56 -1.22 3.36
N ALA A 11 17.55 -0.36 3.29
CA ALA A 11 16.16 -0.78 3.13
C ALA A 11 15.96 -1.60 1.84
N LYS A 12 16.54 -1.17 0.71
CA LYS A 12 16.54 -1.92 -0.57
C LYS A 12 17.23 -3.27 -0.44
N LEU A 13 18.37 -3.32 0.25
CA LEU A 13 19.08 -4.58 0.49
C LEU A 13 18.24 -5.55 1.33
N TRP A 14 17.66 -5.06 2.42
CA TRP A 14 16.88 -5.89 3.33
C TRP A 14 15.57 -6.38 2.70
N VAL A 15 14.89 -5.55 1.92
CA VAL A 15 13.66 -5.97 1.24
C VAL A 15 13.92 -7.06 0.20
N LYS A 16 15.06 -7.01 -0.50
CA LYS A 16 15.47 -8.07 -1.43
C LYS A 16 15.89 -9.36 -0.69
N GLU A 17 16.60 -9.25 0.44
CA GLU A 17 16.93 -10.37 1.30
C GLU A 17 15.67 -11.04 1.84
N ALA A 18 14.71 -10.26 2.37
CA ALA A 18 13.43 -10.76 2.87
C ALA A 18 12.64 -11.48 1.77
N GLY A 19 12.53 -10.88 0.58
CA GLY A 19 11.86 -11.51 -0.56
C GLY A 19 12.49 -12.81 -0.99
N SER A 20 13.81 -12.93 -0.92
CA SER A 20 14.51 -14.18 -1.20
C SER A 20 14.18 -15.28 -0.18
N ARG A 21 14.06 -14.92 1.10
CA ARG A 21 13.64 -15.83 2.18
C ARG A 21 12.18 -16.27 1.99
N ILE A 22 11.28 -15.34 1.65
CA ILE A 22 9.88 -15.65 1.35
C ILE A 22 9.79 -16.62 0.15
N LYS A 23 10.53 -16.38 -0.94
CA LYS A 23 10.56 -17.31 -2.08
C LYS A 23 11.03 -18.72 -1.68
N ALA A 24 12.04 -18.83 -0.84
CA ALA A 24 12.54 -20.12 -0.36
C ALA A 24 11.47 -20.85 0.48
N SER A 25 10.79 -20.15 1.38
CA SER A 25 9.75 -20.73 2.24
C SER A 25 8.51 -21.24 1.49
N MET A 26 8.25 -20.74 0.27
CA MET A 26 7.10 -21.19 -0.56
C MET A 26 7.18 -22.68 -0.94
N GLN A 27 8.31 -23.33 -0.76
CA GLN A 27 8.50 -24.79 -0.95
C GLN A 27 8.21 -25.59 0.33
N GLU A 28 8.02 -24.91 1.46
CA GLU A 28 7.79 -25.52 2.76
C GLU A 28 6.28 -25.57 3.10
N VAL A 29 5.97 -26.29 4.17
CA VAL A 29 4.60 -26.33 4.70
C VAL A 29 4.34 -25.06 5.50
N LEU A 30 3.39 -24.24 5.03
CA LEU A 30 2.99 -23.03 5.74
C LEU A 30 2.14 -23.37 6.96
N SER A 31 2.44 -22.76 8.10
CA SER A 31 1.52 -22.69 9.24
C SER A 31 0.61 -21.49 9.04
N ILE A 32 -0.67 -21.75 8.81
CA ILE A 32 -1.67 -20.70 8.52
C ILE A 32 -2.57 -20.54 9.73
N GLU A 33 -2.72 -19.32 10.21
CA GLU A 33 -3.63 -18.93 11.28
C GLU A 33 -4.59 -17.86 10.78
N THR A 34 -5.71 -17.66 11.46
CA THR A 34 -6.64 -16.56 11.22
C THR A 34 -6.52 -15.53 12.33
N LYS A 35 -6.47 -14.22 11.99
CA LYS A 35 -6.41 -13.12 12.97
C LYS A 35 -7.81 -12.75 13.47
N SER A 36 -8.45 -11.81 12.81
CA SER A 36 -9.72 -11.22 13.26
C SER A 36 -10.96 -11.93 12.70
N ASN A 37 -10.84 -12.58 11.54
CA ASN A 37 -11.92 -13.29 10.86
C ASN A 37 -11.35 -14.33 9.88
N PRO A 38 -12.15 -15.26 9.32
CA PRO A 38 -11.68 -16.33 8.43
C PRO A 38 -10.97 -15.87 7.16
N ASN A 39 -11.14 -14.62 6.75
CA ASN A 39 -10.49 -14.04 5.57
C ASN A 39 -9.25 -13.21 5.91
N ASP A 40 -8.91 -13.10 7.19
CA ASP A 40 -7.76 -12.35 7.71
C ASP A 40 -6.70 -13.37 8.13
N LEU A 41 -5.87 -13.78 7.15
CA LEU A 41 -4.87 -14.82 7.31
C LEU A 41 -3.53 -14.23 7.75
N VAL A 42 -2.80 -15.01 8.52
CA VAL A 42 -1.40 -14.82 8.83
C VAL A 42 -0.66 -16.15 8.74
N THR A 43 0.57 -16.12 8.28
CA THR A 43 1.43 -17.29 8.28
C THR A 43 2.63 -17.09 9.20
N ASN A 44 3.34 -18.17 9.49
CA ASN A 44 4.63 -18.08 10.19
C ASN A 44 5.62 -17.17 9.41
N ILE A 45 5.50 -17.10 8.08
CA ILE A 45 6.40 -16.32 7.22
C ILE A 45 6.17 -14.83 7.39
N ASP A 46 4.93 -14.37 7.57
CA ASP A 46 4.61 -12.97 7.90
C ASP A 46 5.35 -12.56 9.19
N LYS A 47 5.18 -13.35 10.24
CA LYS A 47 5.81 -13.12 11.56
C LYS A 47 7.34 -13.17 11.50
N GLU A 48 7.91 -14.13 10.79
CA GLU A 48 9.36 -14.28 10.63
C GLU A 48 9.96 -13.13 9.81
N THR A 49 9.25 -12.67 8.78
CA THR A 49 9.68 -11.55 7.94
C THR A 49 9.63 -10.22 8.71
N GLU A 50 8.57 -9.98 9.50
CA GLU A 50 8.53 -8.78 10.36
C GLU A 50 9.67 -8.79 11.38
N ARG A 51 9.90 -9.94 12.04
CA ARG A 51 11.03 -10.08 13.01
C ARG A 51 12.37 -9.81 12.37
N PHE A 52 12.59 -10.30 11.14
CA PHE A 52 13.80 -10.01 10.39
C PHE A 52 14.03 -8.50 10.20
N PHE A 53 12.99 -7.74 9.82
CA PHE A 53 13.11 -6.30 9.69
C PHE A 53 13.35 -5.63 11.04
N ILE A 54 12.65 -6.02 12.09
CA ILE A 54 12.85 -5.49 13.45
C ILE A 54 14.32 -5.66 13.88
N GLU A 55 14.87 -6.86 13.75
CA GLU A 55 16.27 -7.15 14.12
C GLU A 55 17.27 -6.30 13.31
N LYS A 56 17.08 -6.19 12.00
CA LYS A 56 17.95 -5.36 11.13
C LYS A 56 17.89 -3.88 11.50
N ILE A 57 16.70 -3.34 11.69
CA ILE A 57 16.48 -1.93 11.99
C ILE A 57 17.04 -1.60 13.38
N GLN A 58 16.66 -2.33 14.42
CA GLN A 58 17.10 -2.06 15.79
C GLN A 58 18.61 -2.21 15.98
N THR A 59 19.23 -3.17 15.29
CA THR A 59 20.70 -3.35 15.34
C THR A 59 21.45 -2.21 14.65
N THR A 60 20.86 -1.61 13.60
CA THR A 60 21.53 -0.61 12.77
C THR A 60 21.14 0.82 13.19
N PHE A 61 19.88 1.02 13.57
CA PHE A 61 19.26 2.30 13.90
C PHE A 61 18.48 2.17 15.20
N SER A 62 19.18 2.17 16.34
CA SER A 62 18.61 1.89 17.66
C SER A 62 17.60 2.92 18.17
N ASP A 63 17.51 4.08 17.53
CA ASP A 63 16.58 5.18 17.83
C ASP A 63 15.40 5.28 16.85
N HIS A 64 15.28 4.32 15.91
CA HIS A 64 14.15 4.27 15.00
C HIS A 64 13.02 3.40 15.58
N HIS A 65 11.78 3.82 15.33
CA HIS A 65 10.56 3.11 15.73
C HIS A 65 10.02 2.26 14.58
N ILE A 66 9.24 1.22 14.92
CA ILE A 66 8.69 0.28 13.93
C ILE A 66 7.22 0.05 14.23
N LEU A 67 6.36 0.40 13.26
CA LEU A 67 4.94 0.08 13.22
C LEU A 67 4.73 -1.05 12.21
N GLY A 68 4.59 -2.27 12.68
CA GLY A 68 4.39 -3.47 11.85
C GLY A 68 2.98 -4.02 11.94
N GLU A 69 2.55 -4.75 10.90
CA GLU A 69 1.24 -5.40 10.84
C GLU A 69 1.09 -6.49 11.90
N GLU A 70 2.15 -7.29 12.14
CA GLU A 70 2.12 -8.43 13.04
C GLU A 70 2.30 -8.05 14.51
N GLY A 71 2.59 -6.77 14.77
CA GLY A 71 2.66 -6.21 16.12
C GLY A 71 3.79 -6.78 16.96
N GLN A 72 4.87 -7.26 16.34
CA GLN A 72 6.02 -7.80 17.07
C GLN A 72 7.00 -6.71 17.54
N GLY A 73 6.79 -5.47 17.10
CA GLY A 73 7.52 -4.29 17.55
C GLY A 73 6.96 -3.68 18.84
N GLU A 74 7.44 -2.50 19.17
CA GLU A 74 6.88 -1.67 20.23
C GLU A 74 5.57 -1.00 19.78
N GLU A 75 4.73 -0.58 20.75
CA GLU A 75 3.51 0.17 20.44
C GLU A 75 3.89 1.60 19.99
N VAL A 76 3.60 1.92 18.73
CA VAL A 76 3.84 3.25 18.13
C VAL A 76 2.56 4.06 18.17
N THR A 77 2.53 5.09 19.01
CA THR A 77 1.37 6.01 19.18
C THR A 77 1.60 7.38 18.57
N SER A 78 2.82 7.67 18.07
CA SER A 78 3.22 8.92 17.43
C SER A 78 4.14 8.62 16.26
N LEU A 79 4.19 9.54 15.28
CA LEU A 79 5.16 9.51 14.18
C LEU A 79 6.33 10.47 14.43
N ASP A 80 6.60 10.82 15.67
CA ASP A 80 7.78 11.60 16.05
C ASP A 80 9.05 10.78 15.83
N GLY A 81 10.14 11.44 15.46
CA GLY A 81 11.38 10.77 15.09
C GLY A 81 11.29 10.04 13.76
N ILE A 82 12.00 8.92 13.62
CA ILE A 82 11.99 8.09 12.42
C ILE A 82 11.19 6.82 12.70
N VAL A 83 10.13 6.62 11.92
CA VAL A 83 9.22 5.49 12.04
C VAL A 83 9.21 4.68 10.73
N TRP A 84 9.46 3.39 10.83
CA TRP A 84 9.29 2.41 9.75
C TRP A 84 7.90 1.80 9.87
N ILE A 85 7.08 1.93 8.82
CA ILE A 85 5.74 1.34 8.73
C ILE A 85 5.83 0.17 7.77
N ILE A 86 5.63 -1.06 8.27
CA ILE A 86 6.00 -2.30 7.57
C ILE A 86 4.80 -3.23 7.45
N ASP A 87 4.54 -3.70 6.23
CA ASP A 87 3.77 -4.90 5.97
C ASP A 87 4.73 -5.96 5.40
N PRO A 88 4.96 -7.04 6.13
CA PRO A 88 5.86 -8.10 5.69
C PRO A 88 5.35 -8.86 4.45
N ILE A 89 4.01 -9.04 4.32
CA ILE A 89 3.37 -9.73 3.19
C ILE A 89 1.98 -9.12 2.93
N ASP A 90 1.93 -7.93 2.31
CA ASP A 90 0.66 -7.38 1.85
C ASP A 90 0.03 -8.30 0.79
N GLY A 91 -1.16 -8.79 1.09
CA GLY A 91 -1.83 -9.80 0.29
C GLY A 91 -1.59 -11.23 0.74
N THR A 92 -1.58 -11.51 2.04
CA THR A 92 -1.37 -12.86 2.63
C THR A 92 -2.34 -13.90 2.05
N MET A 93 -3.58 -13.54 1.74
CA MET A 93 -4.53 -14.41 1.05
C MET A 93 -4.00 -14.86 -0.32
N ASN A 94 -3.39 -13.96 -1.09
CA ASN A 94 -2.76 -14.28 -2.37
C ASN A 94 -1.50 -15.11 -2.18
N PHE A 95 -0.68 -14.80 -1.17
CA PHE A 95 0.50 -15.59 -0.82
C PHE A 95 0.13 -17.04 -0.54
N VAL A 96 -0.88 -17.28 0.30
CA VAL A 96 -1.33 -18.62 0.68
C VAL A 96 -1.92 -19.39 -0.52
N HIS A 97 -2.84 -18.78 -1.27
CA HIS A 97 -3.64 -19.50 -2.28
C HIS A 97 -3.06 -19.44 -3.69
N GLN A 98 -2.41 -18.34 -4.06
CA GLN A 98 -1.94 -18.10 -5.43
C GLN A 98 -0.42 -18.16 -5.55
N LYS A 99 0.32 -17.97 -4.46
CA LYS A 99 1.78 -17.85 -4.41
C LYS A 99 2.32 -16.76 -5.37
N ARG A 100 1.54 -15.69 -5.53
CA ARG A 100 1.83 -14.51 -6.38
C ARG A 100 0.91 -13.35 -5.99
N ASN A 101 1.13 -12.16 -6.56
CA ASN A 101 0.33 -10.96 -6.32
C ASN A 101 0.30 -10.54 -4.84
N PHE A 102 1.44 -10.61 -4.19
CA PHE A 102 1.71 -10.11 -2.85
C PHE A 102 3.01 -9.33 -2.85
N ALA A 103 3.19 -8.45 -1.89
CA ALA A 103 4.35 -7.58 -1.81
C ALA A 103 4.85 -7.41 -0.38
N ILE A 104 6.12 -7.04 -0.23
CA ILE A 104 6.65 -6.43 0.98
C ILE A 104 6.45 -4.91 0.84
N SER A 105 5.88 -4.25 1.85
CA SER A 105 5.63 -2.81 1.87
C SER A 105 6.36 -2.16 3.03
N ILE A 106 7.19 -1.14 2.76
CA ILE A 106 7.96 -0.39 3.76
C ILE A 106 7.86 1.10 3.48
N GLY A 107 7.19 1.84 4.37
CA GLY A 107 7.20 3.30 4.40
C GLY A 107 8.10 3.81 5.52
N ILE A 108 9.03 4.74 5.26
CA ILE A 108 9.90 5.34 6.27
C ILE A 108 9.57 6.81 6.39
N PHE A 109 9.20 7.22 7.59
CA PHE A 109 8.71 8.55 7.90
C PHE A 109 9.61 9.25 8.90
N GLU A 110 9.74 10.57 8.79
CA GLU A 110 10.37 11.43 9.78
C GLU A 110 9.37 12.49 10.23
N ASN A 111 9.00 12.48 11.50
CA ASN A 111 8.03 13.41 12.08
C ASN A 111 6.72 13.47 11.27
N GLY A 112 6.19 12.33 10.88
CA GLY A 112 4.96 12.21 10.10
C GLY A 112 5.08 12.53 8.61
N ILE A 113 6.29 12.81 8.11
CA ILE A 113 6.55 13.08 6.69
C ILE A 113 7.20 11.88 6.05
N GLY A 114 6.55 11.30 5.03
CA GLY A 114 7.13 10.19 4.24
C GLY A 114 8.42 10.60 3.57
N LYS A 115 9.46 9.82 3.75
CA LYS A 115 10.81 10.03 3.19
C LYS A 115 11.17 8.98 2.16
N ILE A 116 10.89 7.71 2.46
CA ILE A 116 11.21 6.59 1.59
C ILE A 116 9.99 5.67 1.53
N GLY A 117 9.66 5.20 0.34
CA GLY A 117 8.65 4.17 0.11
C GLY A 117 9.24 3.03 -0.71
N LEU A 118 9.02 1.80 -0.27
CA LEU A 118 9.45 0.59 -0.97
C LEU A 118 8.29 -0.40 -1.02
N ILE A 119 7.93 -0.84 -2.22
CA ILE A 119 6.99 -1.93 -2.46
C ILE A 119 7.68 -2.94 -3.34
N TYR A 120 7.87 -4.15 -2.84
CA TYR A 120 8.55 -5.20 -3.59
C TYR A 120 7.60 -6.33 -3.96
N ASP A 121 7.22 -6.39 -5.24
CA ASP A 121 6.57 -7.57 -5.80
C ASP A 121 7.59 -8.70 -5.85
N VAL A 122 7.48 -9.59 -4.87
CA VAL A 122 8.47 -10.64 -4.63
C VAL A 122 8.58 -11.60 -5.80
N ILE A 123 7.47 -11.95 -6.43
CA ILE A 123 7.43 -12.97 -7.49
C ILE A 123 7.94 -12.42 -8.82
N HIS A 124 7.52 -11.22 -9.18
CA HIS A 124 7.92 -10.59 -10.44
C HIS A 124 9.30 -9.91 -10.36
N ASP A 125 9.90 -9.84 -9.17
CA ASP A 125 11.16 -9.14 -8.90
C ASP A 125 11.11 -7.66 -9.30
N GLU A 126 9.95 -7.03 -9.08
CA GLU A 126 9.74 -5.61 -9.31
C GLU A 126 9.81 -4.83 -7.99
N LEU A 127 10.85 -4.05 -7.81
CA LEU A 127 10.99 -3.14 -6.68
C LEU A 127 10.54 -1.74 -7.10
N TYR A 128 9.38 -1.32 -6.60
CA TYR A 128 8.92 0.06 -6.67
C TYR A 128 9.48 0.82 -5.48
N HIS A 129 10.21 1.89 -5.73
CA HIS A 129 10.82 2.67 -4.66
C HIS A 129 10.83 4.15 -4.96
N ALA A 130 10.77 4.96 -3.91
CA ALA A 130 10.88 6.41 -3.99
C ALA A 130 11.64 6.96 -2.79
N VAL A 131 12.40 8.01 -3.03
CA VAL A 131 12.97 8.88 -2.01
C VAL A 131 12.38 10.27 -2.26
N LYS A 132 11.88 10.90 -1.21
CA LYS A 132 11.20 12.20 -1.31
C LYS A 132 12.08 13.25 -2.01
N GLY A 133 11.59 13.76 -3.15
CA GLY A 133 12.26 14.76 -3.97
C GLY A 133 13.27 14.19 -4.97
N GLU A 134 13.43 12.87 -5.05
CA GLU A 134 14.35 12.20 -5.98
C GLU A 134 13.63 11.41 -7.08
N GLY A 135 12.28 11.38 -7.03
CA GLY A 135 11.44 10.63 -7.96
C GLY A 135 11.13 9.21 -7.49
N ALA A 136 10.22 8.56 -8.21
CA ALA A 136 9.87 7.16 -8.01
C ALA A 136 10.44 6.28 -9.13
N TYR A 137 10.79 5.05 -8.80
CA TYR A 137 11.43 4.11 -9.72
C TYR A 137 10.75 2.74 -9.64
N MET A 138 10.81 2.00 -10.72
CA MET A 138 10.60 0.55 -10.75
C MET A 138 11.93 -0.10 -11.15
N ASN A 139 12.54 -0.81 -10.22
CA ASN A 139 13.94 -1.24 -10.32
C ASN A 139 14.84 -0.01 -10.63
N ASP A 140 15.56 -0.01 -11.74
CA ASP A 140 16.44 1.09 -12.16
C ASP A 140 15.74 2.09 -13.11
N THR A 141 14.43 1.93 -13.38
CA THR A 141 13.69 2.75 -14.32
C THR A 141 12.91 3.84 -13.61
N LEU A 142 13.23 5.10 -13.89
CA LEU A 142 12.47 6.26 -13.38
C LEU A 142 11.03 6.21 -13.92
N LEU A 143 10.07 6.34 -13.03
CA LEU A 143 8.65 6.42 -13.37
C LEU A 143 8.30 7.85 -13.81
N PRO A 144 7.59 8.01 -14.92
CA PRO A 144 7.18 9.34 -15.37
C PRO A 144 6.03 9.88 -14.50
N PRO A 145 5.87 11.20 -14.41
CA PRO A 145 4.69 11.80 -13.80
C PRO A 145 3.41 11.29 -14.46
N LEU A 146 2.36 11.06 -13.66
CA LEU A 146 1.08 10.59 -14.15
C LEU A 146 0.42 11.64 -15.07
N LYS A 147 -0.20 11.16 -16.14
CA LYS A 147 -0.95 11.99 -17.08
C LYS A 147 -2.42 11.97 -16.74
N ASP A 148 -3.12 13.08 -16.98
CA ASP A 148 -4.57 13.15 -16.80
C ASP A 148 -5.30 12.15 -17.70
N VAL A 149 -6.29 11.48 -17.12
CA VAL A 149 -7.12 10.47 -17.78
C VAL A 149 -8.60 10.79 -17.51
N ALA A 150 -9.44 10.74 -18.54
CA ALA A 150 -10.87 10.86 -18.39
C ALA A 150 -11.46 9.60 -17.73
N ILE A 151 -12.46 9.76 -16.87
CA ILE A 151 -13.02 8.67 -16.04
C ILE A 151 -13.46 7.47 -16.88
N GLU A 152 -14.05 7.70 -18.04
CA GLU A 152 -14.52 6.65 -18.97
C GLU A 152 -13.37 5.89 -19.67
N LYS A 153 -12.14 6.36 -19.51
CA LYS A 153 -10.92 5.70 -19.99
C LYS A 153 -10.10 5.09 -18.87
N ALA A 154 -10.46 5.36 -17.61
CA ALA A 154 -9.69 4.95 -16.45
C ALA A 154 -9.82 3.45 -16.17
N ILE A 155 -8.72 2.86 -15.69
CA ILE A 155 -8.67 1.54 -15.08
C ILE A 155 -8.60 1.75 -13.58
N VAL A 156 -9.61 1.26 -12.84
CA VAL A 156 -9.75 1.52 -11.41
C VAL A 156 -9.64 0.23 -10.61
N GLY A 157 -8.74 0.22 -9.64
CA GLY A 157 -8.66 -0.82 -8.61
C GLY A 157 -9.83 -0.68 -7.63
N ILE A 158 -10.65 -1.70 -7.49
CA ILE A 158 -11.77 -1.73 -6.55
C ILE A 158 -12.14 -3.17 -6.21
N ASN A 159 -12.32 -3.46 -4.92
CA ASN A 159 -12.87 -4.75 -4.53
C ASN A 159 -14.37 -4.79 -4.90
N PRO A 160 -14.84 -5.82 -5.62
CA PRO A 160 -16.25 -5.97 -6.02
C PRO A 160 -17.25 -5.88 -4.86
N THR A 161 -16.84 -6.25 -3.64
CA THR A 161 -17.69 -6.19 -2.45
C THR A 161 -18.17 -4.78 -2.13
N TRP A 162 -17.42 -3.73 -2.52
CA TRP A 162 -17.84 -2.34 -2.33
C TRP A 162 -18.98 -1.92 -3.27
N ALA A 163 -19.18 -2.62 -4.38
CA ALA A 163 -20.25 -2.35 -5.35
C ALA A 163 -21.52 -3.17 -5.11
N ILE A 164 -21.55 -4.00 -4.06
CA ILE A 164 -22.70 -4.86 -3.69
C ILE A 164 -23.42 -4.23 -2.50
N GLU A 165 -24.75 -4.33 -2.49
CA GLU A 165 -25.60 -3.83 -1.41
C GLU A 165 -25.11 -4.31 -0.03
N SER A 166 -25.00 -3.38 0.91
CA SER A 166 -24.46 -3.61 2.24
C SER A 166 -25.28 -2.84 3.29
N PRO A 167 -25.49 -3.40 4.49
CA PRO A 167 -26.10 -2.66 5.59
C PRO A 167 -25.16 -1.61 6.24
N TYR A 168 -23.87 -1.61 5.88
CA TYR A 168 -22.86 -0.79 6.54
C TYR A 168 -22.46 0.45 5.72
N PHE A 169 -22.76 0.49 4.43
CA PHE A 169 -22.44 1.62 3.54
C PHE A 169 -23.34 1.62 2.30
N ASP A 170 -23.48 2.79 1.65
CA ASP A 170 -24.18 2.89 0.36
C ASP A 170 -23.27 2.40 -0.79
N ALA A 171 -23.63 1.28 -1.41
CA ALA A 171 -22.89 0.70 -2.52
C ALA A 171 -23.17 1.36 -3.88
N LYS A 172 -24.25 2.16 -4.00
CA LYS A 172 -24.67 2.77 -5.28
C LYS A 172 -23.60 3.61 -5.97
N PRO A 173 -22.81 4.45 -5.26
CA PRO A 173 -21.71 5.22 -5.85
C PRO A 173 -20.69 4.32 -6.53
N PHE A 174 -20.28 3.25 -5.86
CA PHE A 174 -19.28 2.31 -6.35
C PHE A 174 -19.80 1.48 -7.51
N ALA A 175 -21.05 0.99 -7.44
CA ALA A 175 -21.70 0.28 -8.55
C ALA A 175 -21.84 1.17 -9.81
N ARG A 176 -22.08 2.48 -9.64
CA ARG A 176 -22.09 3.45 -10.73
C ARG A 176 -20.68 3.63 -11.31
N LEU A 177 -19.67 3.82 -10.44
CA LEU A 177 -18.27 3.94 -10.85
C LEU A 177 -17.82 2.75 -11.70
N VAL A 178 -18.12 1.51 -11.23
CA VAL A 178 -17.78 0.27 -11.96
C VAL A 178 -18.36 0.23 -13.38
N ARG A 179 -19.53 0.82 -13.61
CA ARG A 179 -20.15 0.90 -14.95
C ARG A 179 -19.56 1.96 -15.85
N ASP A 180 -19.10 3.07 -15.26
CA ASP A 180 -18.72 4.29 -16.00
C ASP A 180 -17.23 4.28 -16.39
N VAL A 181 -16.37 3.51 -15.70
CA VAL A 181 -14.96 3.39 -16.01
C VAL A 181 -14.70 2.42 -17.16
N ARG A 182 -13.53 2.51 -17.81
CA ARG A 182 -13.09 1.56 -18.84
C ARG A 182 -13.03 0.13 -18.34
N GLY A 183 -12.62 -0.06 -17.11
CA GLY A 183 -12.52 -1.38 -16.50
C GLY A 183 -12.04 -1.32 -15.06
N THR A 184 -12.35 -2.37 -14.33
CA THR A 184 -11.92 -2.52 -12.94
C THR A 184 -10.91 -3.65 -12.78
N ARG A 185 -10.11 -3.56 -11.72
CA ARG A 185 -9.18 -4.60 -11.30
C ARG A 185 -9.34 -4.85 -9.81
N THR A 186 -8.91 -6.02 -9.37
CA THR A 186 -8.75 -6.38 -7.96
C THR A 186 -7.53 -7.25 -7.86
N ILE A 187 -6.43 -6.67 -7.40
CA ILE A 187 -5.16 -7.39 -7.25
C ILE A 187 -5.18 -8.22 -5.97
N GLY A 188 -5.77 -7.68 -4.89
CA GLY A 188 -5.82 -8.33 -3.59
C GLY A 188 -4.58 -8.05 -2.73
N SER A 189 -3.80 -7.05 -3.11
CA SER A 189 -2.67 -6.46 -2.40
C SER A 189 -2.77 -4.95 -2.56
N ALA A 190 -2.97 -4.23 -1.48
CA ALA A 190 -3.16 -2.78 -1.53
C ALA A 190 -1.87 -2.06 -1.94
N ALA A 191 -0.73 -2.54 -1.46
CA ALA A 191 0.58 -2.03 -1.86
C ALA A 191 0.79 -2.17 -3.38
N LEU A 192 0.45 -3.32 -3.98
CA LEU A 192 0.55 -3.50 -5.43
C LEU A 192 -0.44 -2.63 -6.21
N GLU A 193 -1.66 -2.41 -5.70
CA GLU A 193 -2.61 -1.47 -6.32
C GLU A 193 -2.01 -0.06 -6.40
N LEU A 194 -1.36 0.42 -5.32
CA LEU A 194 -0.69 1.72 -5.28
C LEU A 194 0.58 1.77 -6.15
N ALA A 195 1.37 0.70 -6.17
CA ALA A 195 2.53 0.59 -7.06
C ALA A 195 2.14 0.59 -8.54
N TYR A 196 1.01 -0.03 -8.88
CA TYR A 196 0.48 -0.04 -10.25
C TYR A 196 -0.04 1.34 -10.68
N ILE A 197 -0.58 2.13 -9.75
CA ILE A 197 -0.88 3.53 -10.02
C ILE A 197 0.42 4.29 -10.30
N ALA A 198 1.39 4.20 -9.41
CA ALA A 198 2.66 4.92 -9.55
C ALA A 198 3.36 4.61 -10.87
N SER A 199 3.25 3.37 -11.38
CA SER A 199 3.81 2.94 -12.67
C SER A 199 2.90 3.17 -13.87
N GLY A 200 1.70 3.75 -13.70
CA GLY A 200 0.74 4.00 -14.80
C GLY A 200 0.05 2.75 -15.34
N ARG A 201 0.12 1.62 -14.62
CA ARG A 201 -0.58 0.36 -14.96
C ARG A 201 -2.07 0.42 -14.60
N SER A 202 -2.45 1.27 -13.64
CA SER A 202 -3.82 1.63 -13.30
C SER A 202 -3.91 3.13 -13.02
N ASP A 203 -5.13 3.69 -13.03
CA ASP A 203 -5.36 5.12 -12.95
C ASP A 203 -5.83 5.57 -11.56
N ALA A 204 -6.52 4.68 -10.82
CA ALA A 204 -6.93 4.93 -9.45
C ALA A 204 -7.18 3.63 -8.68
N TYR A 205 -7.18 3.75 -7.36
CA TYR A 205 -7.58 2.70 -6.42
C TYR A 205 -8.54 3.27 -5.39
N ILE A 206 -9.62 2.53 -5.10
CA ILE A 206 -10.58 2.89 -4.07
C ILE A 206 -10.89 1.71 -3.17
N THR A 207 -10.84 1.95 -1.86
CA THR A 207 -11.21 0.97 -0.84
C THR A 207 -11.71 1.67 0.42
N LEU A 208 -12.55 0.98 1.20
CA LEU A 208 -13.17 1.58 2.39
C LEU A 208 -12.39 1.32 3.68
N ARG A 209 -11.41 0.42 3.66
CA ARG A 209 -10.64 0.09 4.87
C ARG A 209 -9.27 -0.46 4.54
N LEU A 210 -8.24 0.27 4.94
CA LEU A 210 -6.85 -0.15 4.97
C LEU A 210 -6.20 0.22 6.31
N ALA A 211 -5.20 -0.53 6.70
CA ALA A 211 -4.31 -0.19 7.80
C ALA A 211 -3.13 0.67 7.31
N PRO A 212 -2.40 1.36 8.18
CA PRO A 212 -1.27 2.23 7.78
C PRO A 212 -0.21 1.53 6.95
N TRP A 213 0.13 0.30 7.26
CA TRP A 213 1.16 -0.48 6.57
C TRP A 213 0.78 -0.86 5.14
N ASP A 214 -0.52 -0.96 4.82
CA ASP A 214 -1.02 -1.25 3.47
C ASP A 214 -0.75 -0.09 2.49
N TYR A 215 -0.63 1.17 2.96
CA TYR A 215 -0.58 2.35 2.08
C TYR A 215 0.58 3.32 2.34
N ALA A 216 1.27 3.23 3.46
CA ALA A 216 2.32 4.19 3.81
C ALA A 216 3.41 4.28 2.74
N ALA A 217 3.93 3.16 2.28
CA ALA A 217 4.94 3.11 1.21
C ALA A 217 4.39 3.66 -0.11
N GLY A 218 3.16 3.24 -0.46
CA GLY A 218 2.48 3.68 -1.67
C GLY A 218 2.27 5.19 -1.73
N CYS A 219 1.94 5.83 -0.61
CA CYS A 219 1.80 7.30 -0.54
C CYS A 219 3.08 8.03 -0.92
N VAL A 220 4.25 7.54 -0.48
CA VAL A 220 5.54 8.15 -0.86
C VAL A 220 5.81 7.98 -2.36
N LEU A 221 5.50 6.82 -2.94
CA LEU A 221 5.61 6.61 -4.39
C LEU A 221 4.69 7.55 -5.17
N LEU A 222 3.45 7.69 -4.72
CA LEU A 222 2.42 8.52 -5.36
C LEU A 222 2.76 10.01 -5.33
N ASP A 223 3.34 10.50 -4.24
CA ASP A 223 3.83 11.88 -4.14
C ASP A 223 4.84 12.19 -5.24
N GLU A 224 5.78 11.29 -5.52
CA GLU A 224 6.86 11.50 -6.48
C GLU A 224 6.41 11.43 -7.96
N VAL A 225 5.27 10.79 -8.24
CA VAL A 225 4.70 10.76 -9.61
C VAL A 225 3.57 11.76 -9.82
N GLY A 226 3.31 12.64 -8.83
CA GLY A 226 2.28 13.68 -8.90
C GLY A 226 0.84 13.17 -8.79
N ALA A 227 0.64 11.95 -8.26
CA ALA A 227 -0.66 11.42 -7.90
C ALA A 227 -1.27 12.19 -6.71
N VAL A 228 -2.53 11.89 -6.41
CA VAL A 228 -3.22 12.39 -5.22
C VAL A 228 -3.84 11.24 -4.45
N TYR A 229 -3.98 11.42 -3.14
CA TYR A 229 -4.67 10.47 -2.28
C TYR A 229 -5.36 11.18 -1.12
N SER A 230 -6.44 10.60 -0.65
CA SER A 230 -7.23 11.05 0.51
C SER A 230 -8.09 9.91 1.02
N ASN A 231 -8.80 10.13 2.13
CA ASN A 231 -9.91 9.25 2.48
C ASN A 231 -11.12 9.55 1.55
N ILE A 232 -12.21 8.80 1.68
CA ILE A 232 -13.43 8.99 0.86
C ILE A 232 -14.13 10.33 1.11
N HIS A 233 -13.81 11.03 2.19
CA HIS A 233 -14.33 12.37 2.49
C HIS A 233 -13.46 13.49 1.90
N GLY A 234 -12.31 13.14 1.29
CA GLY A 234 -11.34 14.08 0.75
C GLY A 234 -10.38 14.65 1.81
N GLU A 235 -10.29 14.03 2.98
CA GLU A 235 -9.42 14.42 4.09
C GLU A 235 -8.07 13.71 4.00
N ARG A 236 -7.07 14.24 4.70
CA ARG A 236 -5.74 13.64 4.79
C ARG A 236 -5.78 12.29 5.50
N LEU A 237 -4.94 11.38 5.06
CA LEU A 237 -4.78 10.07 5.71
C LEU A 237 -3.99 10.22 7.02
N SER A 238 -4.41 9.45 8.04
CA SER A 238 -3.60 9.20 9.23
C SER A 238 -2.71 7.97 8.98
N PHE A 239 -1.44 8.03 9.33
CA PHE A 239 -0.55 6.86 9.25
C PHE A 239 -0.46 6.08 10.56
N LEU A 240 -1.38 6.32 11.49
CA LEU A 240 -1.53 5.58 12.76
C LEU A 240 -2.86 4.83 12.86
N GLU A 241 -3.82 5.16 11.99
CA GLU A 241 -5.19 4.63 12.06
C GLU A 241 -5.62 4.03 10.71
N LYS A 242 -6.62 3.14 10.77
CA LYS A 242 -7.25 2.61 9.55
C LYS A 242 -8.00 3.71 8.81
N ASN A 243 -7.89 3.72 7.49
CA ASN A 243 -8.54 4.68 6.61
C ASN A 243 -9.27 3.99 5.44
N SER A 244 -10.27 4.67 4.90
CA SER A 244 -10.66 4.51 3.51
C SER A 244 -9.66 5.23 2.61
N ILE A 245 -9.50 4.80 1.37
CA ILE A 245 -8.56 5.42 0.42
C ILE A 245 -9.22 5.62 -0.94
N VAL A 246 -9.00 6.81 -1.50
CA VAL A 246 -9.10 7.13 -2.93
C VAL A 246 -7.75 7.67 -3.34
N ALA A 247 -7.03 6.94 -4.18
CA ALA A 247 -5.68 7.28 -4.61
C ALA A 247 -5.53 7.14 -6.12
N GLY A 248 -4.73 7.97 -6.76
CA GLY A 248 -4.42 7.85 -8.18
C GLY A 248 -4.25 9.15 -8.93
N ASN A 249 -4.56 9.09 -10.22
CA ASN A 249 -4.56 10.24 -11.11
C ASN A 249 -5.49 11.34 -10.58
N ARG A 250 -5.01 12.59 -10.60
CA ARG A 250 -5.71 13.74 -10.00
C ARG A 250 -7.13 13.93 -10.56
N SER A 251 -7.28 13.90 -11.88
CA SER A 251 -8.58 14.10 -12.52
C SER A 251 -9.57 12.98 -12.21
N VAL A 252 -9.10 11.73 -12.17
CA VAL A 252 -9.92 10.56 -11.83
C VAL A 252 -10.35 10.62 -10.36
N CYS A 253 -9.42 10.86 -9.42
CA CYS A 253 -9.73 10.94 -8.00
C CYS A 253 -10.71 12.08 -7.67
N GLN A 254 -10.50 13.26 -8.26
CA GLN A 254 -11.44 14.38 -8.09
C GLN A 254 -12.84 14.02 -8.57
N LYS A 255 -12.93 13.38 -9.74
CA LYS A 255 -14.22 12.93 -10.29
C LYS A 255 -14.90 11.90 -9.39
N ILE A 256 -14.14 10.91 -8.89
CA ILE A 256 -14.65 9.91 -7.94
C ILE A 256 -15.23 10.58 -6.70
N LEU A 257 -14.49 11.48 -6.07
CA LEU A 257 -14.93 12.15 -4.84
C LEU A 257 -16.13 13.07 -5.08
N GLN A 258 -16.16 13.83 -6.16
CA GLN A 258 -17.20 14.86 -6.41
C GLN A 258 -18.48 14.26 -6.97
N ASP A 259 -18.38 13.42 -8.01
CA ASP A 259 -19.54 13.00 -8.80
C ASP A 259 -20.14 11.66 -8.30
N TYR A 260 -19.33 10.83 -7.70
CA TYR A 260 -19.79 9.51 -7.22
C TYR A 260 -20.05 9.55 -5.71
N ILE A 261 -19.10 9.94 -4.89
CA ILE A 261 -19.23 9.87 -3.43
C ILE A 261 -20.11 11.02 -2.91
N LYS A 262 -19.70 12.30 -3.06
CA LYS A 262 -20.47 13.45 -2.58
C LYS A 262 -21.79 13.64 -3.34
N GLY A 263 -21.83 13.32 -4.63
CA GLY A 263 -23.04 13.42 -5.45
C GLY A 263 -24.15 12.44 -5.05
N SER A 264 -23.87 11.41 -4.25
CA SER A 264 -24.88 10.47 -3.71
C SER A 264 -25.58 11.00 -2.45
N GLU A 265 -24.88 11.81 -1.64
CA GLU A 265 -25.43 12.41 -0.42
C GLU A 265 -26.54 13.45 -0.72
N ASN A 266 -26.50 14.10 -1.89
CA ASN A 266 -27.46 15.11 -2.33
C ASN A 266 -28.71 14.53 -3.04
N LYS A 267 -28.88 13.21 -3.12
CA LYS A 267 -30.00 12.53 -3.80
C LYS A 267 -30.91 11.74 -2.87
N LYS A 268 -30.95 12.10 -1.58
CA LYS A 268 -31.92 11.57 -0.61
C LYS A 268 -33.19 12.41 -0.62
#